data_21bd3bac56b800fe5e8d6439e6fb10ea
#
_entry.id   21bd3bac56b800fe5e8d6439e6fb10ea
#
_cell.length_a   1.000
_cell.length_b   1.000
_cell.length_c   1.000
_cell.angle_alpha   90.00
_cell.angle_beta   90.00
_cell.angle_gamma   90.00
#
_symmetry.space_group_name_H-M   'P 1'
#
loop_
_entity.id
_entity.type
_entity.pdbx_description
1 polymer ?
#
loop_
_entity_poly.entity_id
_entity_poly.type
_entity_poly.pdbx_seq_one_letter_code
_entity_poly.pdbx_strand_id
1 'polypeptide(L)'
;MHNIIKSTLSMSPVIPVLTIDKVKNVEYLFEALICGNLKVVEITLRTSCALKVIEIASKKFSSLKVGAGTVISDKDLNSVKDAGATFAVSPGFTLPLATHAIEIDFPYLPGISNSSDIMNLTNLGYKFFKFFPAQASGGIEYLKSLNGPFPEIMFCPTGGINQENASKWLSQKNVICVGGSWIIPAQMNDYKEIQKRALYASRLAS
;
A
#
# COMPACT_ATOMS: atom_id res chain seq x y z
N MET A 1 -16.54 3.44 -0.26
CA MET A 1 -15.12 3.35 -0.68
C MET A 1 -14.17 4.12 0.23
N HIS A 2 -14.28 5.46 0.42
CA HIS A 2 -13.31 6.27 1.21
C HIS A 2 -13.13 5.82 2.67
N ASN A 3 -14.20 5.49 3.37
CA ASN A 3 -14.12 5.00 4.76
C ASN A 3 -13.38 3.66 4.86
N ILE A 4 -13.48 2.80 3.85
CA ILE A 4 -12.79 1.51 3.80
C ILE A 4 -11.28 1.72 3.59
N ILE A 5 -10.88 2.60 2.66
CA ILE A 5 -9.46 2.93 2.46
C ILE A 5 -8.88 3.55 3.74
N LYS A 6 -9.55 4.53 4.35
CA LYS A 6 -9.11 5.14 5.60
C LYS A 6 -8.88 4.08 6.68
N SER A 7 -9.89 3.24 6.94
CA SER A 7 -9.79 2.19 7.97
C SER A 7 -8.66 1.20 7.66
N THR A 8 -8.49 0.81 6.40
CA THR A 8 -7.42 -0.11 5.98
C THR A 8 -6.03 0.49 6.21
N LEU A 9 -5.80 1.74 5.79
CA LEU A 9 -4.52 2.42 5.97
C LEU A 9 -4.18 2.67 7.44
N SER A 10 -5.19 2.86 8.29
CA SER A 10 -5.00 3.06 9.74
C SER A 10 -4.73 1.77 10.53
N MET A 11 -4.81 0.58 9.90
CA MET A 11 -4.60 -0.70 10.60
C MET A 11 -3.14 -0.98 10.95
N SER A 12 -2.20 -0.37 10.23
CA SER A 12 -0.76 -0.59 10.44
C SER A 12 0.02 0.66 10.04
N PRO A 13 1.02 1.09 10.81
CA PRO A 13 1.86 2.23 10.43
C PRO A 13 2.71 1.96 9.18
N VAL A 14 3.04 0.70 8.92
CA VAL A 14 3.76 0.28 7.72
C VAL A 14 2.96 -0.79 6.98
N ILE A 15 2.76 -0.59 5.69
CA ILE A 15 2.18 -1.59 4.78
C ILE A 15 3.31 -2.26 4.02
N PRO A 16 3.58 -3.57 4.24
CA PRO A 16 4.55 -4.31 3.45
C PRO A 16 4.16 -4.32 1.97
N VAL A 17 5.10 -3.89 1.11
CA VAL A 17 4.96 -3.95 -0.35
C VAL A 17 5.74 -5.15 -0.85
N LEU A 18 5.03 -6.16 -1.31
CA LEU A 18 5.54 -7.49 -1.61
C LEU A 18 5.64 -7.71 -3.12
N THR A 19 6.81 -8.14 -3.58
CA THR A 19 7.01 -8.69 -4.93
C THR A 19 7.38 -10.16 -4.77
N ILE A 20 6.47 -11.06 -5.16
CA ILE A 20 6.58 -12.50 -4.88
C ILE A 20 6.72 -13.24 -6.20
N ASP A 21 7.87 -13.88 -6.41
CA ASP A 21 8.19 -14.57 -7.66
C ASP A 21 7.73 -16.03 -7.71
N LYS A 22 7.46 -16.64 -6.53
CA LYS A 22 7.08 -18.05 -6.42
C LYS A 22 5.99 -18.24 -5.38
N VAL A 23 5.00 -19.05 -5.72
CA VAL A 23 3.89 -19.42 -4.81
C VAL A 23 4.36 -20.32 -3.65
N LYS A 24 5.42 -21.11 -3.88
CA LYS A 24 5.92 -22.09 -2.88
C LYS A 24 6.25 -21.40 -1.57
N ASN A 25 5.71 -21.92 -0.47
CA ASN A 25 5.95 -21.45 0.89
C ASN A 25 5.45 -20.04 1.21
N VAL A 26 4.63 -19.43 0.35
CA VAL A 26 4.11 -18.06 0.55
C VAL A 26 3.27 -17.95 1.83
N GLU A 27 2.67 -19.03 2.28
CA GLU A 27 1.86 -19.06 3.49
C GLU A 27 2.70 -18.76 4.75
N TYR A 28 3.91 -19.30 4.85
CA TYR A 28 4.82 -18.97 5.95
C TYR A 28 5.21 -17.49 5.99
N LEU A 29 5.28 -16.85 4.82
CA LEU A 29 5.50 -15.41 4.74
C LEU A 29 4.34 -14.65 5.40
N PHE A 30 3.10 -14.99 5.06
CA PHE A 30 1.93 -14.33 5.65
C PHE A 30 1.79 -14.61 7.14
N GLU A 31 2.07 -15.85 7.58
CA GLU A 31 2.13 -16.20 9.00
C GLU A 31 3.15 -15.34 9.75
N ALA A 32 4.36 -15.19 9.20
CA ALA A 32 5.41 -14.36 9.81
C ALA A 32 4.99 -12.89 9.93
N LEU A 33 4.33 -12.33 8.92
CA LEU A 33 3.81 -10.95 8.95
C LEU A 33 2.71 -10.80 10.01
N ILE A 34 1.77 -11.73 10.09
CA ILE A 34 0.68 -11.75 11.08
C ILE A 34 1.26 -11.90 12.50
N CYS A 35 2.19 -12.83 12.72
CA CYS A 35 2.89 -13.00 14.00
C CYS A 35 3.69 -11.73 14.39
N GLY A 36 4.15 -10.95 13.40
CA GLY A 36 4.73 -9.63 13.59
C GLY A 36 3.70 -8.50 13.77
N ASN A 37 2.40 -8.83 13.94
CA ASN A 37 1.31 -7.89 14.15
C ASN A 37 1.04 -6.91 12.98
N LEU A 38 1.41 -7.26 11.75
CA LEU A 38 0.99 -6.53 10.56
C LEU A 38 -0.31 -7.12 10.02
N LYS A 39 -1.29 -6.26 9.77
CA LYS A 39 -2.67 -6.64 9.42
C LYS A 39 -3.05 -6.29 7.99
N VAL A 40 -2.16 -5.61 7.26
CA VAL A 40 -2.37 -5.17 5.88
C VAL A 40 -1.12 -5.49 5.07
N VAL A 41 -1.29 -5.93 3.83
CA VAL A 41 -0.19 -6.14 2.86
C VAL A 41 -0.58 -5.64 1.47
N GLU A 42 0.39 -5.16 0.70
CA GLU A 42 0.27 -4.84 -0.72
C GLU A 42 1.06 -5.87 -1.53
N ILE A 43 0.39 -6.71 -2.33
CA ILE A 43 1.03 -7.69 -3.24
C ILE A 43 1.06 -7.08 -4.64
N THR A 44 2.26 -6.84 -5.19
CA THR A 44 2.40 -6.14 -6.47
C THR A 44 2.18 -7.07 -7.66
N LEU A 45 1.49 -6.57 -8.70
CA LEU A 45 1.28 -7.29 -9.99
C LEU A 45 2.53 -7.30 -10.88
N ARG A 46 3.73 -7.39 -10.29
CA ARG A 46 5.01 -7.38 -11.01
C ARG A 46 5.49 -8.77 -11.39
N THR A 47 4.76 -9.81 -11.01
CA THR A 47 5.10 -11.21 -11.26
C THR A 47 3.92 -11.97 -11.81
N SER A 48 4.17 -13.03 -12.57
CA SER A 48 3.11 -13.86 -13.17
C SER A 48 2.27 -14.62 -12.13
N CYS A 49 2.78 -14.83 -10.93
CA CYS A 49 2.06 -15.55 -9.88
C CYS A 49 1.29 -14.62 -8.92
N ALA A 50 1.34 -13.30 -9.08
CA ALA A 50 0.78 -12.34 -8.14
C ALA A 50 -0.70 -12.56 -7.84
N LEU A 51 -1.54 -12.74 -8.87
CA LEU A 51 -2.98 -13.02 -8.70
C LEU A 51 -3.21 -14.31 -7.90
N LYS A 52 -2.42 -15.36 -8.16
CA LYS A 52 -2.52 -16.61 -7.39
C LYS A 52 -2.12 -16.43 -5.93
N VAL A 53 -1.12 -15.61 -5.67
CA VAL A 53 -0.69 -15.28 -4.30
C VAL A 53 -1.77 -14.47 -3.57
N ILE A 54 -2.42 -13.49 -4.25
CA ILE A 54 -3.55 -12.74 -3.71
C ILE A 54 -4.68 -13.69 -3.33
N GLU A 55 -5.05 -14.61 -4.23
CA GLU A 55 -6.10 -15.60 -4.00
C GLU A 55 -5.81 -16.48 -2.75
N ILE A 56 -4.58 -16.98 -2.63
CA ILE A 56 -4.15 -17.77 -1.46
C ILE A 56 -4.25 -16.95 -0.19
N ALA A 57 -3.69 -15.73 -0.19
CA ALA A 57 -3.69 -14.86 0.96
C ALA A 57 -5.11 -14.52 1.43
N SER A 58 -5.98 -14.13 0.50
CA SER A 58 -7.36 -13.73 0.78
C SER A 58 -8.22 -14.89 1.30
N LYS A 59 -8.01 -16.11 0.79
CA LYS A 59 -8.78 -17.29 1.21
C LYS A 59 -8.32 -17.88 2.55
N LYS A 60 -7.01 -17.87 2.82
CA LYS A 60 -6.43 -18.56 3.97
C LYS A 60 -6.22 -17.68 5.21
N PHE A 61 -6.09 -16.38 5.03
CA PHE A 61 -5.71 -15.45 6.09
C PHE A 61 -6.75 -14.34 6.28
N SER A 62 -7.90 -14.68 6.85
CA SER A 62 -9.02 -13.74 7.06
C SER A 62 -8.68 -12.54 7.97
N SER A 63 -7.67 -12.68 8.82
CA SER A 63 -7.15 -11.59 9.67
C SER A 63 -6.28 -10.59 8.92
N LEU A 64 -5.88 -10.89 7.68
CA LEU A 64 -5.01 -10.06 6.85
C LEU A 64 -5.83 -9.32 5.79
N LYS A 65 -5.70 -8.00 5.73
CA LYS A 65 -6.23 -7.20 4.62
C LYS A 65 -5.25 -7.25 3.45
N VAL A 66 -5.67 -7.91 2.39
CA VAL A 66 -4.83 -8.13 1.19
C VAL A 66 -5.16 -7.09 0.15
N GLY A 67 -4.21 -6.23 -0.18
CA GLY A 67 -4.27 -5.29 -1.28
C GLY A 67 -3.42 -5.73 -2.46
N ALA A 68 -3.79 -5.25 -3.64
CA ALA A 68 -3.01 -5.44 -4.86
C ALA A 68 -2.30 -4.14 -5.26
N GLY A 69 -0.99 -4.19 -5.45
CA GLY A 69 -0.18 -3.07 -5.94
C GLY A 69 0.15 -3.18 -7.42
N THR A 70 0.60 -2.07 -8.00
CA THR A 70 0.94 -1.97 -9.43
C THR A 70 -0.28 -2.24 -10.33
N VAL A 71 -1.48 -1.89 -9.87
CA VAL A 71 -2.70 -1.91 -10.68
C VAL A 71 -2.65 -0.71 -11.63
N ILE A 72 -2.60 -0.93 -12.94
CA ILE A 72 -2.39 0.13 -13.95
C ILE A 72 -3.47 0.14 -15.04
N SER A 73 -4.45 -0.76 -14.97
CA SER A 73 -5.55 -0.85 -15.93
C SER A 73 -6.85 -1.33 -15.28
N ASP A 74 -7.98 -1.09 -15.94
CA ASP A 74 -9.29 -1.60 -15.53
C ASP A 74 -9.31 -3.13 -15.49
N LYS A 75 -8.59 -3.77 -16.42
CA LYS A 75 -8.42 -5.22 -16.43
C LYS A 75 -7.72 -5.72 -15.16
N ASP A 76 -6.63 -5.03 -14.74
CA ASP A 76 -5.93 -5.39 -13.51
C ASP A 76 -6.88 -5.23 -12.31
N LEU A 77 -7.62 -4.11 -12.26
CA LEU A 77 -8.54 -3.82 -11.16
C LEU A 77 -9.61 -4.90 -11.00
N ASN A 78 -10.22 -5.33 -12.11
CA ASN A 78 -11.19 -6.42 -12.12
C ASN A 78 -10.52 -7.74 -11.69
N SER A 79 -9.35 -8.07 -12.26
CA SER A 79 -8.64 -9.32 -11.95
C SER A 79 -8.25 -9.43 -10.47
N VAL A 80 -7.82 -8.33 -9.83
CA VAL A 80 -7.44 -8.36 -8.41
C VAL A 80 -8.67 -8.43 -7.51
N LYS A 81 -9.79 -7.81 -7.89
CA LYS A 81 -11.07 -7.95 -7.21
C LYS A 81 -11.55 -9.40 -7.23
N ASP A 82 -11.50 -10.05 -8.39
CA ASP A 82 -11.89 -11.45 -8.58
C ASP A 82 -10.96 -12.40 -7.79
N ALA A 83 -9.67 -12.08 -7.68
CA ALA A 83 -8.72 -12.83 -6.88
C ALA A 83 -8.91 -12.65 -5.35
N GLY A 84 -9.82 -11.76 -4.93
CA GLY A 84 -10.18 -11.54 -3.53
C GLY A 84 -9.38 -10.45 -2.82
N ALA A 85 -8.67 -9.58 -3.55
CA ALA A 85 -8.09 -8.39 -2.95
C ALA A 85 -9.19 -7.49 -2.35
N THR A 86 -8.89 -6.82 -1.24
CA THR A 86 -9.82 -5.93 -0.55
C THR A 86 -9.61 -4.46 -0.89
N PHE A 87 -8.49 -4.12 -1.54
CA PHE A 87 -8.19 -2.80 -2.09
C PHE A 87 -7.14 -2.90 -3.18
N ALA A 88 -7.06 -1.87 -4.02
CA ALA A 88 -6.04 -1.73 -5.05
C ALA A 88 -5.19 -0.49 -4.84
N VAL A 89 -3.94 -0.53 -5.32
CA VAL A 89 -2.96 0.55 -5.25
C VAL A 89 -2.27 0.70 -6.60
N SER A 90 -2.14 1.92 -7.09
CA SER A 90 -1.43 2.24 -8.33
C SER A 90 -0.15 3.04 -8.08
N PRO A 91 0.84 2.95 -8.96
CA PRO A 91 2.03 3.81 -8.90
C PRO A 91 1.77 5.26 -9.32
N GLY A 92 0.75 5.49 -10.08
CA GLY A 92 0.20 6.76 -10.57
C GLY A 92 -1.30 6.63 -10.70
N PHE A 93 -1.95 7.49 -11.51
CA PHE A 93 -3.37 7.35 -11.84
C PHE A 93 -3.66 7.69 -13.29
N THR A 94 -4.79 7.21 -13.77
CA THR A 94 -5.49 7.76 -14.94
C THR A 94 -6.93 8.05 -14.53
N LEU A 95 -7.55 9.08 -15.14
CA LEU A 95 -8.96 9.36 -14.84
C LEU A 95 -9.88 8.17 -15.12
N PRO A 96 -9.74 7.43 -16.26
CA PRO A 96 -10.53 6.23 -16.49
C PRO A 96 -10.41 5.21 -15.35
N LEU A 97 -9.19 4.83 -14.94
CA LEU A 97 -8.99 3.84 -13.88
C LEU A 97 -9.58 4.30 -12.54
N ALA A 98 -9.40 5.59 -12.18
CA ALA A 98 -9.95 6.14 -10.96
C ALA A 98 -11.49 6.16 -10.98
N THR A 99 -12.09 6.48 -12.13
CA THR A 99 -13.55 6.45 -12.34
C THR A 99 -14.08 5.03 -12.28
N HIS A 100 -13.41 4.08 -12.97
CA HIS A 100 -13.80 2.67 -12.95
C HIS A 100 -13.80 2.08 -11.53
N ALA A 101 -12.81 2.44 -10.71
CA ALA A 101 -12.78 2.00 -9.31
C ALA A 101 -14.01 2.47 -8.51
N ILE A 102 -14.51 3.69 -8.80
CA ILE A 102 -15.74 4.22 -8.19
C ILE A 102 -16.96 3.46 -8.71
N GLU A 103 -17.06 3.24 -10.01
CA GLU A 103 -18.18 2.55 -10.66
C GLU A 103 -18.39 1.14 -10.12
N ILE A 104 -17.31 0.39 -9.87
CA ILE A 104 -17.39 -0.96 -9.33
C ILE A 104 -17.36 -1.01 -7.79
N ASP A 105 -17.41 0.15 -7.12
CA ASP A 105 -17.29 0.33 -5.65
C ASP A 105 -16.12 -0.45 -5.05
N PHE A 106 -14.95 -0.39 -5.68
CA PHE A 106 -13.76 -1.08 -5.19
C PHE A 106 -12.78 -0.10 -4.54
N PRO A 107 -12.34 -0.37 -3.28
CA PRO A 107 -11.42 0.51 -2.58
C PRO A 107 -10.11 0.69 -3.34
N TYR A 108 -9.75 1.93 -3.67
CA TYR A 108 -8.61 2.26 -4.52
C TYR A 108 -7.78 3.39 -3.92
N LEU A 109 -6.47 3.18 -3.87
CA LEU A 109 -5.46 4.15 -3.46
C LEU A 109 -4.65 4.58 -4.70
N PRO A 110 -5.03 5.67 -5.37
CA PRO A 110 -4.30 6.17 -6.54
C PRO A 110 -2.94 6.73 -6.14
N GLY A 111 -1.93 6.54 -7.02
CA GLY A 111 -0.62 7.14 -6.87
C GLY A 111 -0.61 8.58 -7.38
N ILE A 112 0.15 9.45 -6.70
CA ILE A 112 0.39 10.83 -7.09
C ILE A 112 1.87 11.21 -6.93
N SER A 113 2.32 12.21 -7.65
CA SER A 113 3.66 12.77 -7.50
C SER A 113 3.68 14.31 -7.47
N ASN A 114 2.56 14.98 -7.76
CA ASN A 114 2.47 16.44 -7.81
C ASN A 114 1.07 16.96 -7.42
N SER A 115 0.93 18.28 -7.30
CA SER A 115 -0.32 18.94 -6.91
C SER A 115 -1.43 18.83 -7.94
N SER A 116 -1.10 18.79 -9.25
CA SER A 116 -2.11 18.62 -10.31
C SER A 116 -2.78 17.25 -10.21
N ASP A 117 -2.03 16.21 -9.84
CA ASP A 117 -2.57 14.89 -9.58
C ASP A 117 -3.62 14.92 -8.47
N ILE A 118 -3.30 15.62 -7.37
CA ILE A 118 -4.21 15.78 -6.22
C ILE A 118 -5.50 16.50 -6.66
N MET A 119 -5.38 17.60 -7.38
CA MET A 119 -6.54 18.38 -7.87
C MET A 119 -7.46 17.53 -8.75
N ASN A 120 -6.92 16.76 -9.69
CA ASN A 120 -7.71 15.88 -10.54
C ASN A 120 -8.48 14.83 -9.74
N LEU A 121 -7.81 14.20 -8.80
CA LEU A 121 -8.40 13.11 -8.02
C LEU A 121 -9.37 13.59 -6.94
N THR A 122 -9.14 14.78 -6.36
CA THR A 122 -10.09 15.37 -5.39
C THR A 122 -11.41 15.75 -6.04
N ASN A 123 -11.42 16.14 -7.33
CA ASN A 123 -12.66 16.35 -8.11
C ASN A 123 -13.50 15.06 -8.23
N LEU A 124 -12.87 13.88 -8.14
CA LEU A 124 -13.55 12.58 -8.07
C LEU A 124 -13.87 12.15 -6.63
N GLY A 125 -13.57 12.99 -5.64
CA GLY A 125 -13.83 12.75 -4.22
C GLY A 125 -12.71 12.01 -3.47
N TYR A 126 -11.59 11.64 -4.08
CA TYR A 126 -10.48 10.98 -3.39
C TYR A 126 -9.84 11.92 -2.36
N LYS A 127 -9.48 11.36 -1.19
CA LYS A 127 -8.79 12.07 -0.09
C LYS A 127 -7.55 11.33 0.43
N PHE A 128 -7.30 10.12 -0.04
CA PHE A 128 -6.16 9.29 0.34
C PHE A 128 -5.35 8.94 -0.89
N PHE A 129 -4.03 9.16 -0.84
CA PHE A 129 -3.15 8.96 -1.98
C PHE A 129 -1.89 8.21 -1.60
N LYS A 130 -1.42 7.36 -2.50
CA LYS A 130 -0.03 6.89 -2.46
C LYS A 130 0.86 8.00 -3.01
N PHE A 131 1.78 8.50 -2.21
CA PHE A 131 2.83 9.41 -2.70
C PHE A 131 4.02 8.58 -3.20
N PHE A 132 4.23 8.55 -4.52
CA PHE A 132 5.20 7.65 -5.14
C PHE A 132 5.84 8.25 -6.40
N PRO A 133 7.16 8.05 -6.60
CA PRO A 133 8.15 7.50 -5.65
C PRO A 133 8.57 8.54 -4.59
N ALA A 134 8.23 8.34 -3.33
CA ALA A 134 8.22 9.38 -2.30
C ALA A 134 9.56 10.11 -2.13
N GLN A 135 10.67 9.38 -1.97
CA GLN A 135 11.98 10.01 -1.77
C GLN A 135 12.46 10.75 -3.03
N ALA A 136 12.25 10.18 -4.21
CA ALA A 136 12.69 10.75 -5.47
C ALA A 136 11.83 11.95 -5.92
N SER A 137 10.56 12.01 -5.48
CA SER A 137 9.63 13.10 -5.81
C SER A 137 9.72 14.31 -4.86
N GLY A 138 10.86 14.49 -4.18
CA GLY A 138 11.12 15.64 -3.33
C GLY A 138 11.03 15.35 -1.82
N GLY A 139 10.75 14.11 -1.43
CA GLY A 139 10.89 13.66 -0.05
C GLY A 139 9.88 14.32 0.91
N ILE A 140 10.26 14.32 2.18
CA ILE A 140 9.43 14.87 3.28
C ILE A 140 9.15 16.36 3.10
N GLU A 141 10.13 17.13 2.62
CA GLU A 141 9.96 18.58 2.46
C GLU A 141 8.90 18.92 1.41
N TYR A 142 8.87 18.18 0.31
CA TYR A 142 7.81 18.35 -0.67
C TYR A 142 6.44 17.92 -0.10
N LEU A 143 6.38 16.80 0.60
CA LEU A 143 5.12 16.33 1.22
C LEU A 143 4.56 17.34 2.23
N LYS A 144 5.42 17.95 3.03
CA LYS A 144 5.03 19.02 3.98
C LYS A 144 4.41 20.22 3.26
N SER A 145 4.98 20.62 2.12
CA SER A 145 4.49 21.77 1.37
C SER A 145 3.07 21.58 0.83
N LEU A 146 2.66 20.32 0.60
CA LEU A 146 1.30 19.99 0.16
C LEU A 146 0.25 20.19 1.26
N ASN A 147 0.63 20.20 2.54
CA ASN A 147 -0.34 20.33 3.64
C ASN A 147 -1.02 21.72 3.67
N GLY A 148 -0.35 22.77 3.19
CA GLY A 148 -0.93 24.10 3.09
C GLY A 148 -2.14 24.15 2.15
N PRO A 149 -1.96 23.85 0.86
CA PRO A 149 -3.06 23.88 -0.11
C PRO A 149 -4.05 22.72 0.02
N PHE A 150 -3.66 21.59 0.65
CA PHE A 150 -4.48 20.37 0.73
C PHE A 150 -4.57 19.82 2.17
N PRO A 151 -5.13 20.57 3.14
CA PRO A 151 -5.10 20.20 4.57
C PRO A 151 -5.90 18.94 4.92
N GLU A 152 -6.85 18.53 4.08
CA GLU A 152 -7.69 17.34 4.29
C GLU A 152 -7.12 16.07 3.64
N ILE A 153 -6.03 16.19 2.88
CA ILE A 153 -5.46 15.07 2.14
C ILE A 153 -4.48 14.31 3.01
N MET A 154 -4.59 12.98 2.97
CA MET A 154 -3.71 12.08 3.69
C MET A 154 -2.93 11.19 2.72
N PHE A 155 -1.68 10.93 3.04
CA PHE A 155 -0.78 10.21 2.17
C PHE A 155 -0.29 8.89 2.79
N CYS A 156 -0.01 7.94 1.90
CA CYS A 156 0.80 6.75 2.14
C CYS A 156 2.08 6.86 1.31
N PRO A 157 3.12 7.55 1.81
CA PRO A 157 4.40 7.63 1.10
C PRO A 157 4.99 6.25 0.89
N THR A 158 5.51 6.02 -0.33
CA THR A 158 6.12 4.75 -0.74
C THR A 158 7.29 5.03 -1.69
N GLY A 159 8.37 4.27 -1.55
CA GLY A 159 9.58 4.41 -2.38
C GLY A 159 10.69 5.19 -1.71
N GLY A 160 11.81 4.52 -1.46
CA GLY A 160 12.95 5.04 -0.71
C GLY A 160 12.75 5.05 0.81
N ILE A 161 11.68 4.43 1.31
CA ILE A 161 11.39 4.32 2.75
C ILE A 161 11.99 3.00 3.26
N ASN A 162 12.67 3.09 4.40
CA ASN A 162 13.35 1.99 5.06
C ASN A 162 13.19 2.08 6.59
N GLN A 163 13.79 1.14 7.31
CA GLN A 163 13.72 1.08 8.77
C GLN A 163 14.23 2.34 9.47
N GLU A 164 15.22 3.03 8.89
CA GLU A 164 15.89 4.18 9.51
C GLU A 164 15.10 5.47 9.33
N ASN A 165 14.33 5.59 8.25
CA ASN A 165 13.62 6.82 7.91
C ASN A 165 12.09 6.74 8.08
N ALA A 166 11.51 5.55 8.26
CA ALA A 166 10.06 5.36 8.36
C ALA A 166 9.41 6.25 9.44
N SER A 167 10.01 6.35 10.63
CA SER A 167 9.50 7.20 11.73
C SER A 167 9.43 8.67 11.35
N LYS A 168 10.40 9.16 10.55
CA LYS A 168 10.40 10.57 10.08
C LYS A 168 9.25 10.86 9.13
N TRP A 169 8.88 9.88 8.31
CA TRP A 169 7.70 9.97 7.43
C TRP A 169 6.41 9.92 8.24
N LEU A 170 6.29 8.98 9.17
CA LEU A 170 5.10 8.80 10.02
C LEU A 170 4.84 10.00 10.95
N SER A 171 5.86 10.77 11.33
CA SER A 171 5.69 11.98 12.13
C SER A 171 5.07 13.17 11.38
N GLN A 172 4.85 13.06 10.07
CA GLN A 172 4.23 14.14 9.30
C GLN A 172 2.70 14.12 9.47
N LYS A 173 2.11 15.30 9.68
CA LYS A 173 0.66 15.47 9.97
C LYS A 173 -0.27 14.91 8.88
N ASN A 174 0.20 14.92 7.63
CA ASN A 174 -0.54 14.44 6.46
C ASN A 174 -0.15 13.02 6.02
N VAL A 175 0.50 12.24 6.89
CA VAL A 175 0.85 10.83 6.64
C VAL A 175 0.01 9.93 7.54
N ILE A 176 -0.72 8.99 6.94
CA ILE A 176 -1.55 8.02 7.65
C ILE A 176 -0.81 6.70 7.90
N CYS A 177 0.04 6.29 6.98
CA CYS A 177 0.92 5.12 7.05
C CYS A 177 2.01 5.26 5.98
N VAL A 178 2.97 4.34 5.92
CA VAL A 178 3.98 4.28 4.86
C VAL A 178 3.98 2.92 4.18
N GLY A 179 4.27 2.88 2.87
CA GLY A 179 4.54 1.65 2.14
C GLY A 179 6.03 1.32 2.17
N GLY A 180 6.39 0.08 2.52
CA GLY A 180 7.79 -0.33 2.61
C GLY A 180 8.05 -1.76 2.17
N SER A 181 9.06 -1.95 1.29
CA SER A 181 9.53 -3.29 0.90
C SER A 181 10.62 -3.84 1.84
N TRP A 182 11.17 -3.02 2.72
CA TRP A 182 12.26 -3.38 3.64
C TRP A 182 11.89 -4.44 4.69
N ILE A 183 10.59 -4.68 4.90
CA ILE A 183 10.10 -5.75 5.77
C ILE A 183 10.59 -7.11 5.30
N ILE A 184 10.69 -7.29 3.98
CA ILE A 184 11.15 -8.55 3.39
C ILE A 184 12.67 -8.44 3.15
N PRO A 185 13.49 -9.29 3.79
CA PRO A 185 14.92 -9.36 3.52
C PRO A 185 15.17 -9.89 2.10
N ALA A 186 16.40 -9.74 1.61
CA ALA A 186 16.81 -10.29 0.31
C ALA A 186 16.57 -11.81 0.20
N GLN A 187 16.69 -12.53 1.32
CA GLN A 187 16.32 -13.93 1.43
C GLN A 187 14.88 -14.05 1.98
N MET A 188 13.92 -14.19 1.09
CA MET A 188 12.48 -14.22 1.40
C MET A 188 12.05 -15.42 2.29
N ASN A 189 12.90 -16.39 2.53
CA ASN A 189 12.67 -17.58 3.35
C ASN A 189 13.15 -17.45 4.80
N ASP A 190 13.71 -16.32 5.20
CA ASP A 190 14.03 -16.03 6.60
C ASP A 190 12.80 -15.50 7.34
N TYR A 191 11.87 -16.39 7.67
CA TYR A 191 10.60 -16.04 8.30
C TYR A 191 10.77 -15.46 9.71
N LYS A 192 11.85 -15.81 10.44
CA LYS A 192 12.14 -15.23 11.75
C LYS A 192 12.55 -13.76 11.62
N GLU A 193 13.39 -13.45 10.65
CA GLU A 193 13.78 -12.06 10.38
C GLU A 193 12.58 -11.25 9.86
N ILE A 194 11.74 -11.82 9.00
CA ILE A 194 10.50 -11.19 8.55
C ILE A 194 9.60 -10.86 9.74
N GLN A 195 9.35 -11.81 10.63
CA GLN A 195 8.54 -11.59 11.82
C GLN A 195 9.12 -10.49 12.72
N LYS A 196 10.45 -10.48 12.93
CA LYS A 196 11.14 -9.44 13.70
C LYS A 196 10.98 -8.06 13.10
N ARG A 197 11.18 -7.91 11.77
CA ARG A 197 10.99 -6.64 11.06
C ARG A 197 9.53 -6.20 11.07
N ALA A 198 8.60 -7.11 10.88
CA ALA A 198 7.17 -6.85 10.97
C ALA A 198 6.77 -6.35 12.37
N LEU A 199 7.27 -6.99 13.42
CA LEU A 199 7.03 -6.57 14.81
C LEU A 199 7.61 -5.19 15.10
N TYR A 200 8.81 -4.88 14.59
CA TYR A 200 9.37 -3.55 14.68
C TYR A 200 8.49 -2.52 13.97
N ALA A 201 8.12 -2.81 12.72
CA ALA A 201 7.30 -1.93 11.89
C ALA A 201 5.91 -1.66 12.50
N SER A 202 5.29 -2.68 13.11
CA SER A 202 3.96 -2.55 13.73
C SER A 202 3.95 -1.67 14.98
N ARG A 203 5.12 -1.38 15.57
CA ARG A 203 5.28 -0.55 16.77
C ARG A 203 5.70 0.88 16.48
N LEU A 204 5.94 1.22 15.22
CA LEU A 204 6.23 2.60 14.85
C LEU A 204 4.99 3.47 15.13
N ALA A 205 5.21 4.62 15.76
CA ALA A 205 4.13 5.59 15.97
C ALA A 205 3.80 6.31 14.65
N SER A 206 2.53 6.47 14.39
CA SER A 206 1.97 7.30 13.34
C SER A 206 1.39 8.59 13.95
#